data_53c72f5bf13a89408882c7cc9bfc8bbf
#
_entry.id   53c72f5bf13a89408882c7cc9bfc8bbf
#
_cell.length_a   1.000
_cell.length_b   1.000
_cell.length_c   1.000
_cell.angle_alpha   90.00
_cell.angle_beta   90.00
_cell.angle_gamma   90.00
#
_symmetry.space_group_name_H-M   'P 1'
#
loop_
_entity.id
_entity.type
_entity.pdbx_description
1 polymer ?
#
loop_
_entity_poly.entity_id
_entity_poly.type
_entity_poly.pdbx_seq_one_letter_code
_entity_poly.pdbx_strand_id
1 'polypeptide(L)'
;FRGRKCAERVNREYRLMQSDMYNLYPAIGAVNALRQNYNSQMLPGEEPDFGSCGMKIADRRAEPPIRARGQIARTYKYMADAYAPRYRMSRQQAQLMDAWDRMYPVDAWECTRAKRIENLQGNENPFVKRPCREARLW
;
A
#
# COMPACT_ATOMS: atom_id res chain seq x y z
N PHE A 1 21.37 17.73 2.52
CA PHE A 1 20.92 16.35 2.82
C PHE A 1 19.95 15.88 1.75
N ARG A 2 20.35 14.89 0.96
CA ARG A 2 19.46 14.25 -0.03
C ARG A 2 18.74 13.09 0.67
N GLY A 3 17.62 13.40 1.33
CA GLY A 3 16.90 12.60 2.30
C GLY A 3 16.88 11.07 2.09
N ARG A 4 16.38 10.58 0.94
CA ARG A 4 16.27 9.14 0.68
C ARG A 4 17.63 8.42 0.69
N LYS A 5 18.60 8.91 -0.06
CA LYS A 5 19.94 8.30 -0.14
C LYS A 5 20.71 8.33 1.19
N CYS A 6 20.48 9.37 1.99
CA CYS A 6 21.07 9.45 3.33
C CYS A 6 20.41 8.42 4.27
N ALA A 7 19.08 8.37 4.32
CA ALA A 7 18.34 7.42 5.14
C ALA A 7 18.72 5.96 4.79
N GLU A 8 18.84 5.66 3.51
CA GLU A 8 19.25 4.35 3.00
C GLU A 8 20.65 3.92 3.50
N ARG A 9 21.57 4.87 3.60
CA ARG A 9 22.93 4.59 4.11
C ARG A 9 22.99 4.38 5.62
N VAL A 10 22.29 5.20 6.39
CA VAL A 10 22.49 5.28 7.85
C VAL A 10 21.42 4.57 8.67
N ASN A 11 20.29 4.19 8.07
CA ASN A 11 19.16 3.66 8.81
C ASN A 11 18.77 2.27 8.30
N ARG A 12 19.05 1.25 9.13
CA ARG A 12 18.72 -0.15 8.83
C ARG A 12 17.20 -0.36 8.67
N GLU A 13 16.41 0.23 9.55
CA GLU A 13 14.96 0.08 9.54
C GLU A 13 14.34 0.68 8.26
N TYR A 14 14.87 1.83 7.82
CA TYR A 14 14.45 2.41 6.53
C TYR A 14 14.74 1.47 5.35
N ARG A 15 15.89 0.79 5.35
CA ARG A 15 16.19 -0.22 4.31
C ARG A 15 15.20 -1.38 4.34
N LEU A 16 14.84 -1.87 5.52
CA LEU A 16 13.84 -2.94 5.67
C LEU A 16 12.47 -2.49 5.14
N MET A 17 12.02 -1.30 5.52
CA MET A 17 10.75 -0.72 5.02
C MET A 17 10.74 -0.60 3.50
N GLN A 18 11.84 -0.15 2.91
CA GLN A 18 11.98 0.07 1.47
C GLN A 18 12.01 -1.25 0.68
N SER A 19 12.55 -2.32 1.25
CA SER A 19 12.68 -3.63 0.63
C SER A 19 11.57 -4.62 1.02
N ASP A 20 10.66 -4.25 1.88
CA ASP A 20 9.58 -5.11 2.32
C ASP A 20 8.66 -5.47 1.14
N MET A 21 8.58 -6.76 0.84
CA MET A 21 7.83 -7.26 -0.32
C MET A 21 6.33 -6.99 -0.21
N TYR A 22 5.78 -6.88 0.99
CA TYR A 22 4.37 -6.51 1.17
C TYR A 22 4.09 -5.07 0.71
N ASN A 23 5.09 -4.20 0.71
CA ASN A 23 5.00 -2.81 0.25
C ASN A 23 5.36 -2.62 -1.24
N LEU A 24 5.76 -3.68 -1.95
CA LEU A 24 6.20 -3.61 -3.34
C LEU A 24 5.13 -4.17 -4.28
N TYR A 25 4.65 -3.35 -5.20
CA TYR A 25 3.69 -3.74 -6.23
C TYR A 25 4.20 -3.38 -7.62
N PRO A 26 3.96 -4.22 -8.63
CA PRO A 26 4.23 -3.83 -10.01
C PRO A 26 3.36 -2.65 -10.40
N ALA A 27 3.96 -1.66 -11.06
CA ALA A 27 3.27 -0.45 -11.49
C ALA A 27 3.77 -0.01 -12.87
N ILE A 28 2.89 0.64 -13.62
CA ILE A 28 3.28 1.31 -14.88
C ILE A 28 4.23 2.45 -14.53
N GLY A 29 5.43 2.43 -15.13
CA GLY A 29 6.52 3.36 -14.78
C GLY A 29 6.11 4.84 -14.85
N ALA A 30 5.42 5.25 -15.91
CA ALA A 30 4.95 6.64 -16.07
C ALA A 30 3.97 7.06 -14.96
N VAL A 31 2.99 6.21 -14.65
CA VAL A 31 2.00 6.48 -13.58
C VAL A 31 2.68 6.53 -12.22
N ASN A 32 3.60 5.60 -11.96
CA ASN A 32 4.37 5.57 -10.70
C ASN A 32 5.26 6.81 -10.54
N ALA A 33 5.89 7.28 -11.62
CA ALA A 33 6.70 8.49 -11.60
C ALA A 33 5.87 9.73 -11.27
N LEU A 34 4.67 9.85 -11.80
CA LEU A 34 3.76 10.96 -11.52
C LEU A 34 3.12 10.87 -10.13
N ARG A 35 2.79 9.67 -9.67
CA ARG A 35 2.27 9.42 -8.32
C ARG A 35 3.30 9.78 -7.25
N GLN A 36 4.61 9.63 -7.52
CA GLN A 36 5.68 9.94 -6.57
C GLN A 36 5.46 9.27 -5.20
N ASN A 37 5.58 10.07 -4.11
CA ASN A 37 5.33 9.65 -2.73
C ASN A 37 4.00 10.21 -2.18
N TYR A 38 3.08 10.59 -3.04
CA TYR A 38 1.80 11.17 -2.62
C TYR A 38 0.95 10.13 -1.88
N ASN A 39 0.33 10.56 -0.79
CA ASN A 39 -0.57 9.71 -0.02
C ASN A 39 -1.84 9.38 -0.81
N SER A 40 -2.33 8.18 -0.59
CA SER A 40 -3.61 7.74 -1.16
C SER A 40 -4.78 8.41 -0.46
N GLN A 41 -5.65 9.08 -1.23
CA GLN A 41 -6.82 9.80 -0.74
C GLN A 41 -7.95 9.72 -1.76
N MET A 42 -9.15 10.17 -1.37
CA MET A 42 -10.24 10.46 -2.32
C MET A 42 -10.04 11.84 -2.92
N LEU A 43 -10.30 11.95 -4.22
CA LEU A 43 -10.22 13.20 -5.00
C LEU A 43 -11.56 13.43 -5.72
N PRO A 44 -12.62 13.82 -5.00
CA PRO A 44 -13.92 14.07 -5.60
C PRO A 44 -13.83 15.26 -6.57
N GLY A 45 -14.50 15.14 -7.71
CA GLY A 45 -14.50 16.18 -8.75
C GLY A 45 -13.31 16.17 -9.71
N GLU A 46 -12.27 15.37 -9.44
CA GLU A 46 -11.16 15.17 -10.37
C GLU A 46 -11.45 14.04 -11.34
N GLU A 47 -11.08 14.22 -12.60
CA GLU A 47 -11.18 13.19 -13.62
C GLU A 47 -9.90 12.34 -13.68
N PRO A 48 -9.98 11.06 -14.09
CA PRO A 48 -8.80 10.24 -14.27
C PRO A 48 -7.92 10.71 -15.43
N ASP A 49 -6.63 10.92 -15.20
CA ASP A 49 -5.67 11.38 -16.21
C ASP A 49 -5.09 10.26 -17.08
N PHE A 50 -5.38 8.99 -16.78
CA PHE A 50 -4.73 7.83 -17.34
C PHE A 50 -5.70 6.86 -18.02
N GLY A 51 -6.68 7.39 -18.74
CA GLY A 51 -7.67 6.62 -19.49
C GLY A 51 -8.42 5.62 -18.59
N SER A 52 -8.49 4.36 -18.99
CA SER A 52 -9.20 3.31 -18.24
C SER A 52 -8.55 2.89 -16.93
N CYS A 53 -7.37 3.40 -16.60
CA CYS A 53 -6.69 3.07 -15.34
C CYS A 53 -7.43 3.55 -14.11
N GLY A 54 -8.19 4.64 -14.21
CA GLY A 54 -8.95 5.22 -13.09
C GLY A 54 -8.09 5.85 -11.99
N MET A 55 -6.79 6.05 -12.23
CA MET A 55 -5.90 6.77 -11.34
C MET A 55 -6.10 8.26 -11.46
N LYS A 56 -6.18 8.97 -10.32
CA LYS A 56 -6.24 10.44 -10.29
C LYS A 56 -5.09 10.99 -9.46
N ILE A 57 -4.49 12.07 -9.91
CA ILE A 57 -3.39 12.76 -9.20
C ILE A 57 -3.65 14.25 -9.23
N ALA A 58 -3.84 14.85 -8.06
CA ALA A 58 -4.02 16.29 -7.91
C ALA A 58 -3.51 16.75 -6.54
N ASP A 59 -2.99 17.98 -6.45
CA ASP A 59 -2.58 18.63 -5.20
C ASP A 59 -1.70 17.77 -4.30
N ARG A 60 -0.74 17.06 -4.86
CA ARG A 60 0.17 16.14 -4.14
C ARG A 60 -0.57 15.00 -3.42
N ARG A 61 -1.70 14.58 -3.96
CA ARG A 61 -2.53 13.46 -3.51
C ARG A 61 -2.79 12.52 -4.68
N ALA A 62 -3.07 11.26 -4.40
CA ALA A 62 -3.35 10.26 -5.40
C ALA A 62 -4.59 9.44 -5.01
N GLU A 63 -5.56 9.33 -5.91
CA GLU A 63 -6.69 8.43 -5.74
C GLU A 63 -6.46 7.19 -6.61
N PRO A 64 -6.22 6.02 -6.01
CA PRO A 64 -5.99 4.80 -6.76
C PRO A 64 -7.30 4.27 -7.38
N PRO A 65 -7.18 3.47 -8.46
CA PRO A 65 -8.33 2.79 -9.04
C PRO A 65 -9.01 1.89 -8.01
N ILE A 66 -10.31 1.73 -8.15
CA ILE A 66 -11.15 0.98 -7.19
C ILE A 66 -10.56 -0.40 -6.87
N ARG A 67 -10.11 -1.13 -7.89
CA ARG A 67 -9.53 -2.48 -7.74
C ARG A 67 -8.27 -2.55 -6.86
N ALA A 68 -7.59 -1.45 -6.65
CA ALA A 68 -6.35 -1.41 -5.86
C ALA A 68 -6.57 -0.92 -4.41
N ARG A 69 -7.73 -0.35 -4.09
CA ARG A 69 -7.97 0.33 -2.81
C ARG A 69 -7.84 -0.59 -1.62
N GLY A 70 -8.42 -1.80 -1.68
CA GLY A 70 -8.34 -2.77 -0.59
C GLY A 70 -6.90 -3.21 -0.30
N GLN A 71 -6.15 -3.55 -1.34
CA GLN A 71 -4.74 -3.94 -1.23
C GLN A 71 -3.88 -2.81 -0.67
N ILE A 72 -4.10 -1.58 -1.14
CA ILE A 72 -3.42 -0.38 -0.63
C ILE A 72 -3.74 -0.19 0.84
N ALA A 73 -5.00 -0.30 1.24
CA ALA A 73 -5.41 -0.15 2.63
C ALA A 73 -4.70 -1.15 3.55
N ARG A 74 -4.69 -2.43 3.19
CA ARG A 74 -4.01 -3.48 3.96
C ARG A 74 -2.50 -3.31 3.99
N THR A 75 -1.90 -2.76 2.92
CA THR A 75 -0.48 -2.39 2.91
C THR A 75 -0.17 -1.25 3.89
N TYR A 76 -0.97 -0.19 3.90
CA TYR A 76 -0.79 0.92 4.85
C TYR A 76 -0.92 0.44 6.31
N LYS A 77 -1.92 -0.39 6.59
CA LYS A 77 -2.13 -0.98 7.93
C LYS A 77 -0.95 -1.85 8.36
N TYR A 78 -0.48 -2.72 7.46
CA TYR A 78 0.69 -3.54 7.70
C TYR A 78 1.95 -2.72 7.99
N MET A 79 2.24 -1.71 7.17
CA MET A 79 3.42 -0.87 7.36
C MET A 79 3.36 -0.10 8.69
N ALA A 80 2.18 0.39 9.08
CA ALA A 80 1.99 1.09 10.34
C ALA A 80 2.14 0.17 11.57
N ASP A 81 1.79 -1.10 11.43
CA ASP A 81 1.95 -2.12 12.50
C ASP A 81 3.39 -2.62 12.58
N ALA A 82 3.94 -3.08 11.46
CA ALA A 82 5.27 -3.69 11.40
C ALA A 82 6.41 -2.71 11.72
N TYR A 83 6.23 -1.43 11.43
CA TYR A 83 7.27 -0.40 11.56
C TYR A 83 6.92 0.71 12.55
N ALA A 84 6.02 0.43 13.50
CA ALA A 84 5.75 1.35 14.60
C ALA A 84 7.00 1.52 15.50
N PRO A 85 7.28 2.72 16.02
CA PRO A 85 6.59 4.00 15.82
C PRO A 85 7.13 4.82 14.66
N ARG A 86 8.04 4.27 13.83
CA ARG A 86 8.72 4.99 12.75
C ARG A 86 7.77 5.41 11.63
N TYR A 87 6.84 4.53 11.27
CA TYR A 87 5.77 4.83 10.33
C TYR A 87 4.43 4.90 11.05
N ARG A 88 3.70 5.97 10.81
CA ARG A 88 2.36 6.20 11.37
C ARG A 88 1.45 6.82 10.33
N MET A 89 0.20 6.43 10.35
CA MET A 89 -0.85 7.11 9.61
C MET A 89 -1.43 8.25 10.44
N SER A 90 -1.85 9.34 9.78
CA SER A 90 -2.74 10.32 10.41
C SER A 90 -4.07 9.65 10.75
N ARG A 91 -4.85 10.26 11.65
CA ARG A 91 -6.20 9.77 11.97
C ARG A 91 -7.09 9.68 10.73
N GLN A 92 -7.06 10.69 9.88
CA GLN A 92 -7.84 10.70 8.63
C GLN A 92 -7.39 9.58 7.66
N GLN A 93 -6.08 9.37 7.53
CA GLN A 93 -5.54 8.31 6.70
C GLN A 93 -5.98 6.92 7.22
N ALA A 94 -5.89 6.70 8.53
CA ALA A 94 -6.31 5.44 9.14
C ALA A 94 -7.80 5.17 8.94
N GLN A 95 -8.66 6.17 9.09
CA GLN A 95 -10.11 6.04 8.85
C GLN A 95 -10.41 5.69 7.39
N LEU A 96 -9.71 6.30 6.43
CA LEU A 96 -9.87 5.99 5.01
C LEU A 96 -9.41 4.56 4.71
N MET A 97 -8.26 4.15 5.24
CA MET A 97 -7.75 2.78 5.05
C MET A 97 -8.68 1.74 5.67
N ASP A 98 -9.26 2.01 6.84
CA ASP A 98 -10.27 1.13 7.44
C ASP A 98 -11.55 1.04 6.60
N ALA A 99 -11.99 2.13 6.01
CA ALA A 99 -13.13 2.13 5.11
C ALA A 99 -12.84 1.30 3.84
N TRP A 100 -11.70 1.51 3.20
CA TRP A 100 -11.32 0.77 2.00
C TRP A 100 -11.10 -0.72 2.26
N ASP A 101 -10.52 -1.08 3.40
CA ASP A 101 -10.33 -2.48 3.79
C ASP A 101 -11.67 -3.22 3.91
N ARG A 102 -12.69 -2.57 4.51
CA ARG A 102 -14.04 -3.14 4.60
C ARG A 102 -14.78 -3.18 3.27
N MET A 103 -14.63 -2.15 2.44
CA MET A 103 -15.36 -2.04 1.17
C MET A 103 -14.80 -2.93 0.06
N TYR A 104 -13.50 -3.23 0.11
CA TYR A 104 -12.78 -3.96 -0.94
C TYR A 104 -12.06 -5.16 -0.33
N PRO A 105 -12.78 -6.29 -0.15
CA PRO A 105 -12.24 -7.49 0.49
C PRO A 105 -11.07 -8.09 -0.31
N VAL A 106 -10.36 -9.01 0.33
CA VAL A 106 -9.27 -9.78 -0.30
C VAL A 106 -9.78 -10.61 -1.46
N ASP A 107 -8.92 -10.80 -2.46
CA ASP A 107 -9.16 -11.70 -3.57
C ASP A 107 -8.11 -12.83 -3.61
N ALA A 108 -8.32 -13.80 -4.49
CA ALA A 108 -7.43 -14.96 -4.63
C ALA A 108 -6.00 -14.57 -5.01
N TRP A 109 -5.83 -13.53 -5.84
CA TRP A 109 -4.52 -13.04 -6.24
C TRP A 109 -3.75 -12.45 -5.05
N GLU A 110 -4.40 -11.60 -4.27
CA GLU A 110 -3.79 -10.99 -3.08
C GLU A 110 -3.39 -12.04 -2.05
N CYS A 111 -4.27 -13.02 -1.80
CA CYS A 111 -4.00 -14.11 -0.87
C CYS A 111 -2.81 -14.97 -1.33
N THR A 112 -2.79 -15.36 -2.61
CA THR A 112 -1.66 -16.11 -3.20
C THR A 112 -0.37 -15.33 -3.12
N ARG A 113 -0.39 -14.05 -3.44
CA ARG A 113 0.78 -13.16 -3.34
C ARG A 113 1.30 -13.09 -1.91
N ALA A 114 0.44 -12.84 -0.93
CA ALA A 114 0.82 -12.73 0.47
C ALA A 114 1.43 -14.05 1.00
N LYS A 115 0.88 -15.19 0.64
CA LYS A 115 1.41 -16.51 0.99
C LYS A 115 2.81 -16.75 0.42
N ARG A 116 3.04 -16.35 -0.84
CA ARG A 116 4.38 -16.44 -1.45
C ARG A 116 5.39 -15.51 -0.77
N ILE A 117 4.99 -14.30 -0.41
CA ILE A 117 5.85 -13.35 0.31
C ILE A 117 6.21 -13.92 1.68
N GLU A 118 5.24 -14.45 2.44
CA GLU A 118 5.50 -15.08 3.73
C GLU A 118 6.55 -16.17 3.63
N ASN A 119 6.46 -17.04 2.61
CA ASN A 119 7.44 -18.10 2.39
C ASN A 119 8.84 -17.57 2.04
N LEU A 120 8.94 -16.46 1.33
CA LEU A 120 10.22 -15.87 0.90
C LEU A 120 10.84 -14.96 1.96
N GLN A 121 10.04 -14.12 2.60
CA GLN A 121 10.49 -13.08 3.52
C GLN A 121 10.52 -13.55 4.98
N GLY A 122 9.73 -14.58 5.32
CA GLY A 122 9.72 -15.21 6.65
C GLY A 122 8.83 -14.53 7.68
N ASN A 123 8.05 -13.51 7.30
CA ASN A 123 7.08 -12.85 8.17
C ASN A 123 5.71 -12.76 7.51
N GLU A 124 4.66 -12.67 8.31
CA GLU A 124 3.28 -12.58 7.80
C GLU A 124 2.75 -11.14 7.75
N ASN A 125 1.80 -10.91 6.85
CA ASN A 125 0.93 -9.74 6.88
C ASN A 125 -0.43 -10.16 7.46
N PRO A 126 -0.72 -9.88 8.73
CA PRO A 126 -1.95 -10.32 9.38
C PRO A 126 -3.21 -9.66 8.80
N PHE A 127 -3.08 -8.48 8.19
CA PHE A 127 -4.18 -7.76 7.55
C PHE A 127 -4.64 -8.40 6.22
N VAL A 128 -3.81 -9.25 5.63
CA VAL A 128 -4.16 -10.06 4.46
C VAL A 128 -4.42 -11.52 4.86
N LYS A 129 -3.57 -12.11 5.66
CA LYS A 129 -3.64 -13.55 6.02
C LYS A 129 -4.94 -13.91 6.72
N ARG A 130 -5.36 -13.10 7.71
CA ARG A 130 -6.60 -13.37 8.45
C ARG A 130 -7.84 -13.34 7.54
N PRO A 131 -8.13 -12.27 6.79
CA PRO A 131 -9.28 -12.28 5.89
C PRO A 131 -9.18 -13.33 4.77
N CYS A 132 -7.99 -13.67 4.30
CA CYS A 132 -7.82 -14.76 3.33
C CYS A 132 -8.22 -16.13 3.91
N ARG A 133 -7.91 -16.41 5.18
CA ARG A 133 -8.35 -17.63 5.87
C ARG A 133 -9.85 -17.64 6.07
N GLU A 134 -10.43 -16.52 6.49
CA GLU A 134 -11.88 -16.38 6.66
C GLU A 134 -12.64 -16.60 5.35
N ALA A 135 -12.08 -16.12 4.23
CA ALA A 135 -12.61 -16.31 2.89
C ALA A 135 -12.26 -17.69 2.27
N ARG A 136 -11.51 -18.55 2.97
CA ARG A 136 -11.01 -19.87 2.49
C ARG A 136 -10.14 -19.77 1.24
N LEU A 137 -9.34 -18.71 1.15
CA LEU A 137 -8.40 -18.42 0.04
C LEU A 137 -6.92 -18.59 0.44
N TRP A 138 -6.66 -19.13 1.64
CA TRP A 138 -5.28 -19.29 2.15
C TRP A 138 -4.79 -20.73 2.08
#